data_1949f82f11e83c3f11d57c000bd3a23c
#
_entry.id   1949f82f11e83c3f11d57c000bd3a23c
#
_cell.length_a   1.000
_cell.length_b   1.000
_cell.length_c   1.000
_cell.angle_alpha   90.00
_cell.angle_beta   90.00
_cell.angle_gamma   90.00
#
_symmetry.space_group_name_H-M   'P 1'
#
loop_
_entity.id
_entity.type
_entity.pdbx_description
1 polymer ?
#
loop_
_entity_poly.entity_id
_entity_poly.type
_entity_poly.pdbx_seq_one_letter_code
_entity_poly.pdbx_strand_id
1 'polypeptide(L)'
;MDKLQQQIIEELHVKPEINPEEETRELIDFLKNYVKKYTFIKSFVLGISGGQDSTLLGKIAQLAVDELNGEGHDIKFYGVRLPYGEQQDESDARDAMDFISPSVEAAINIKPAVDAGVKALADSGYELSDFVRGNEKARERMKVQYAIAAHTGGVVLGTDHAAEALTGFYTKHGDGAADLAPLTGLNKRQGRELMKYLGASAHLYEKIPTADLESDKPLLSDEEALGVTYEHIDDFLEGKSVPGEAYERIKTLYYQSQHKRDLPYNRYNLPV
;
A
#
# COMPACT_ATOMS: atom_id res chain seq x y z
N MET A 1 -23.39 15.90 -3.50
CA MET A 1 -22.22 15.47 -4.31
C MET A 1 -22.13 16.34 -5.54
N ASP A 2 -20.99 16.96 -5.79
CA ASP A 2 -20.76 17.73 -7.01
C ASP A 2 -20.15 16.84 -8.13
N LYS A 3 -20.00 17.44 -9.33
CA LYS A 3 -19.51 16.69 -10.50
C LYS A 3 -18.08 16.18 -10.36
N LEU A 4 -17.19 16.94 -9.69
CA LEU A 4 -15.79 16.55 -9.51
C LEU A 4 -15.69 15.39 -8.53
N GLN A 5 -16.40 15.47 -7.40
CA GLN A 5 -16.45 14.39 -6.42
C GLN A 5 -16.95 13.08 -7.06
N GLN A 6 -18.04 13.16 -7.84
CA GLN A 6 -18.58 12.00 -8.55
C GLN A 6 -17.55 11.41 -9.53
N GLN A 7 -16.91 12.25 -10.33
CA GLN A 7 -15.87 11.82 -11.26
C GLN A 7 -14.72 11.09 -10.56
N ILE A 8 -14.24 11.62 -9.43
CA ILE A 8 -13.15 11.03 -8.65
C ILE A 8 -13.57 9.66 -8.09
N ILE A 9 -14.77 9.55 -7.53
CA ILE A 9 -15.30 8.28 -6.99
C ILE A 9 -15.38 7.22 -8.08
N GLU A 10 -15.90 7.59 -9.26
CA GLU A 10 -15.98 6.69 -10.41
C GLU A 10 -14.59 6.26 -10.92
N GLU A 11 -13.65 7.21 -11.04
CA GLU A 11 -12.28 6.95 -11.50
C GLU A 11 -11.51 6.04 -10.54
N LEU A 12 -11.72 6.22 -9.22
CA LEU A 12 -11.06 5.42 -8.19
C LEU A 12 -11.86 4.15 -7.83
N HIS A 13 -12.97 3.87 -8.51
CA HIS A 13 -13.80 2.67 -8.34
C HIS A 13 -14.33 2.46 -6.91
N VAL A 14 -14.59 3.53 -6.16
CA VAL A 14 -15.02 3.42 -4.77
C VAL A 14 -16.49 3.02 -4.68
N LYS A 15 -16.77 1.98 -3.90
CA LYS A 15 -18.14 1.62 -3.49
C LYS A 15 -18.49 2.47 -2.26
N PRO A 16 -19.65 3.20 -2.23
CA PRO A 16 -20.04 3.99 -1.05
C PRO A 16 -20.19 3.16 0.23
N GLU A 17 -20.64 1.94 0.08
CA GLU A 17 -20.81 0.94 1.15
C GLU A 17 -20.32 -0.41 0.66
N ILE A 18 -19.76 -1.21 1.57
CA ILE A 18 -19.32 -2.57 1.30
C ILE A 18 -19.99 -3.56 2.27
N ASN A 19 -20.14 -4.81 1.83
CA ASN A 19 -20.35 -5.92 2.70
C ASN A 19 -18.98 -6.58 2.97
N PRO A 20 -18.46 -6.59 4.20
CA PRO A 20 -17.11 -7.09 4.47
C PRO A 20 -16.87 -8.55 4.06
N GLU A 21 -17.89 -9.42 4.16
CA GLU A 21 -17.80 -10.81 3.74
C GLU A 21 -17.66 -10.93 2.23
N GLU A 22 -18.54 -10.26 1.49
CA GLU A 22 -18.55 -10.26 0.02
C GLU A 22 -17.27 -9.62 -0.53
N GLU A 23 -16.86 -8.47 0.02
CA GLU A 23 -15.66 -7.76 -0.40
C GLU A 23 -14.40 -8.60 -0.14
N THR A 24 -14.29 -9.23 1.05
CA THR A 24 -13.20 -10.16 1.34
C THR A 24 -13.15 -11.30 0.32
N ARG A 25 -14.31 -11.86 -0.05
CA ARG A 25 -14.37 -12.91 -1.05
C ARG A 25 -13.94 -12.43 -2.42
N GLU A 26 -14.37 -11.24 -2.86
CA GLU A 26 -13.97 -10.65 -4.13
C GLU A 26 -12.44 -10.47 -4.21
N LEU A 27 -11.79 -9.98 -3.13
CA LEU A 27 -10.35 -9.79 -3.07
C LEU A 27 -9.57 -11.11 -3.14
N ILE A 28 -10.02 -12.13 -2.40
CA ILE A 28 -9.42 -13.46 -2.45
C ILE A 28 -9.57 -14.07 -3.85
N ASP A 29 -10.77 -14.00 -4.44
CA ASP A 29 -11.04 -14.53 -5.78
C ASP A 29 -10.26 -13.81 -6.87
N PHE A 30 -10.04 -12.51 -6.74
CA PHE A 30 -9.17 -11.76 -7.64
C PHE A 30 -7.76 -12.35 -7.70
N LEU A 31 -7.13 -12.58 -6.55
CA LEU A 31 -5.80 -13.18 -6.47
C LEU A 31 -5.76 -14.61 -7.00
N LYS A 32 -6.77 -15.41 -6.66
CA LYS A 32 -6.90 -16.78 -7.16
C LYS A 32 -7.06 -16.83 -8.68
N ASN A 33 -7.92 -15.98 -9.22
CA ASN A 33 -8.18 -15.91 -10.66
C ASN A 33 -6.94 -15.46 -11.43
N TYR A 34 -6.13 -14.57 -10.86
CA TYR A 34 -4.86 -14.18 -11.46
C TYR A 34 -3.91 -15.37 -11.61
N VAL A 35 -3.71 -16.16 -10.55
CA VAL A 35 -2.86 -17.37 -10.59
C VAL A 35 -3.41 -18.41 -11.56
N LYS A 36 -4.72 -18.65 -11.54
CA LYS A 36 -5.37 -19.58 -12.49
C LYS A 36 -5.21 -19.16 -13.94
N LYS A 37 -5.21 -17.87 -14.22
CA LYS A 37 -4.97 -17.31 -15.56
C LYS A 37 -3.50 -17.39 -15.97
N TYR A 38 -2.58 -17.10 -15.03
CA TYR A 38 -1.14 -17.06 -15.28
C TYR A 38 -0.44 -18.19 -14.50
N THR A 39 -0.56 -19.42 -15.00
CA THR A 39 -0.15 -20.67 -14.33
C THR A 39 1.35 -20.80 -14.06
N PHE A 40 2.17 -19.91 -14.62
CA PHE A 40 3.60 -19.83 -14.33
C PHE A 40 3.92 -19.09 -13.04
N ILE A 41 2.97 -18.35 -12.45
CA ILE A 41 3.16 -17.68 -11.17
C ILE A 41 3.20 -18.71 -10.04
N LYS A 42 4.20 -18.56 -9.16
CA LYS A 42 4.50 -19.46 -8.05
C LYS A 42 4.44 -18.78 -6.68
N SER A 43 4.40 -17.46 -6.63
CA SER A 43 4.35 -16.76 -5.36
C SER A 43 3.74 -15.38 -5.45
N PHE A 44 3.24 -14.92 -4.30
CA PHE A 44 2.97 -13.51 -4.00
C PHE A 44 4.03 -12.99 -3.03
N VAL A 45 4.46 -11.76 -3.20
CA VAL A 45 5.44 -11.09 -2.33
C VAL A 45 4.86 -9.77 -1.87
N LEU A 46 4.90 -9.50 -0.56
CA LEU A 46 4.41 -8.26 0.03
C LEU A 46 5.32 -7.82 1.18
N GLY A 47 5.63 -6.53 1.21
CA GLY A 47 6.27 -5.87 2.35
C GLY A 47 5.27 -5.68 3.49
N ILE A 48 5.58 -6.21 4.67
CA ILE A 48 4.75 -6.08 5.88
C ILE A 48 5.36 -5.03 6.79
N SER A 49 4.69 -3.89 6.89
CA SER A 49 5.11 -2.77 7.73
C SER A 49 4.54 -2.81 9.14
N GLY A 50 3.52 -3.64 9.40
CA GLY A 50 2.73 -3.61 10.63
C GLY A 50 1.58 -2.57 10.59
N GLY A 51 1.42 -1.84 9.49
CA GLY A 51 0.28 -0.96 9.25
C GLY A 51 -0.96 -1.74 8.80
N GLN A 52 -2.13 -1.08 8.89
CA GLN A 52 -3.44 -1.66 8.54
C GLN A 52 -3.44 -2.31 7.16
N ASP A 53 -2.97 -1.61 6.13
CA ASP A 53 -3.16 -2.01 4.73
C ASP A 53 -2.29 -3.21 4.36
N SER A 54 -1.01 -3.20 4.76
CA SER A 54 -0.11 -4.34 4.54
C SER A 54 -0.55 -5.58 5.32
N THR A 55 -1.13 -5.39 6.51
CA THR A 55 -1.66 -6.47 7.33
C THR A 55 -2.93 -7.07 6.72
N LEU A 56 -3.85 -6.22 6.26
CA LEU A 56 -5.07 -6.64 5.55
C LEU A 56 -4.72 -7.44 4.29
N LEU A 57 -3.92 -6.83 3.40
CA LEU A 57 -3.55 -7.47 2.13
C LEU A 57 -2.76 -8.76 2.35
N GLY A 58 -1.87 -8.79 3.34
CA GLY A 58 -1.13 -9.98 3.70
C GLY A 58 -2.06 -11.13 4.12
N LYS A 59 -3.09 -10.83 4.93
CA LYS A 59 -4.08 -11.83 5.34
C LYS A 59 -4.91 -12.35 4.15
N ILE A 60 -5.38 -11.46 3.29
CA ILE A 60 -6.09 -11.81 2.05
C ILE A 60 -5.22 -12.69 1.14
N ALA A 61 -3.94 -12.33 0.97
CA ALA A 61 -3.00 -13.08 0.14
C ALA A 61 -2.76 -14.49 0.69
N GLN A 62 -2.58 -14.64 2.02
CA GLN A 62 -2.40 -15.97 2.62
C GLN A 62 -3.67 -16.82 2.47
N LEU A 63 -4.86 -16.27 2.70
CA LEU A 63 -6.12 -16.98 2.50
C LEU A 63 -6.28 -17.46 1.05
N ALA A 64 -5.93 -16.60 0.07
CA ALA A 64 -5.96 -16.99 -1.34
C ALA A 64 -4.98 -18.14 -1.65
N VAL A 65 -3.79 -18.11 -1.05
CA VAL A 65 -2.78 -19.17 -1.19
C VAL A 65 -3.25 -20.48 -0.58
N ASP A 66 -3.84 -20.43 0.62
CA ASP A 66 -4.36 -21.62 1.30
C ASP A 66 -5.46 -22.31 0.47
N GLU A 67 -6.38 -21.53 -0.09
CA GLU A 67 -7.43 -22.07 -0.97
C GLU A 67 -6.86 -22.64 -2.28
N LEU A 68 -5.91 -21.93 -2.93
CA LEU A 68 -5.25 -22.40 -4.16
C LEU A 68 -4.53 -23.73 -3.91
N ASN A 69 -3.82 -23.85 -2.78
CA ASN A 69 -3.12 -25.07 -2.43
C ASN A 69 -4.09 -26.20 -2.07
N GLY A 70 -5.22 -25.89 -1.45
CA GLY A 70 -6.33 -26.83 -1.27
C GLY A 70 -6.95 -27.32 -2.58
N GLU A 71 -6.88 -26.53 -3.66
CA GLU A 71 -7.30 -26.87 -5.02
C GLU A 71 -6.19 -27.62 -5.83
N GLY A 72 -5.03 -27.87 -5.22
CA GLY A 72 -3.93 -28.62 -5.84
C GLY A 72 -2.86 -27.78 -6.54
N HIS A 73 -2.85 -26.45 -6.34
CA HIS A 73 -1.75 -25.60 -6.76
C HIS A 73 -0.58 -25.69 -5.75
N ASP A 74 0.60 -25.19 -6.13
CA ASP A 74 1.77 -25.05 -5.27
C ASP A 74 2.23 -23.57 -5.32
N ILE A 75 1.55 -22.76 -4.54
CA ILE A 75 1.76 -21.30 -4.45
C ILE A 75 2.23 -20.95 -3.05
N LYS A 76 3.11 -19.95 -2.91
CA LYS A 76 3.55 -19.43 -1.62
C LYS A 76 3.30 -17.94 -1.49
N PHE A 77 2.98 -17.51 -0.28
CA PHE A 77 2.98 -16.10 0.08
C PHE A 77 4.22 -15.78 0.92
N TYR A 78 5.00 -14.80 0.47
CA TYR A 78 6.19 -14.28 1.14
C TYR A 78 5.82 -12.97 1.83
N GLY A 79 5.68 -13.01 3.16
CA GLY A 79 5.58 -11.81 4.00
C GLY A 79 6.99 -11.32 4.34
N VAL A 80 7.33 -10.11 3.90
CA VAL A 80 8.71 -9.61 3.99
C VAL A 80 8.74 -8.36 4.88
N ARG A 81 9.46 -8.43 6.01
CA ARG A 81 9.77 -7.24 6.82
C ARG A 81 11.02 -6.56 6.27
N LEU A 82 10.96 -5.24 6.11
CA LEU A 82 11.99 -4.44 5.44
C LEU A 82 12.45 -3.27 6.34
N PRO A 83 13.04 -3.56 7.53
CA PRO A 83 13.45 -2.53 8.45
C PRO A 83 14.59 -1.67 7.88
N TYR A 84 14.58 -0.37 8.21
CA TYR A 84 15.72 0.53 8.03
C TYR A 84 16.47 0.65 9.37
N GLY A 85 17.38 -0.27 9.64
CA GLY A 85 18.05 -0.41 10.93
C GLY A 85 17.14 -1.03 11.99
N GLU A 86 17.17 -0.48 13.20
CA GLU A 86 16.26 -0.86 14.27
C GLU A 86 14.96 -0.05 14.14
N GLN A 87 13.82 -0.72 14.09
CA GLN A 87 12.50 -0.07 14.00
C GLN A 87 11.86 0.03 15.36
N GLN A 88 11.23 1.17 15.66
CA GLN A 88 10.51 1.39 16.92
C GLN A 88 9.20 0.59 16.99
N ASP A 89 8.62 0.25 15.85
CA ASP A 89 7.36 -0.50 15.71
C ASP A 89 7.56 -1.97 15.31
N GLU A 90 8.71 -2.55 15.64
CA GLU A 90 9.03 -3.96 15.38
C GLU A 90 7.99 -4.93 15.99
N SER A 91 7.41 -4.58 17.16
CA SER A 91 6.34 -5.37 17.79
C SER A 91 5.08 -5.43 16.90
N ASP A 92 4.67 -4.30 16.31
CA ASP A 92 3.48 -4.23 15.46
C ASP A 92 3.67 -5.06 14.18
N ALA A 93 4.87 -5.00 13.62
CA ALA A 93 5.21 -5.81 12.45
C ALA A 93 5.19 -7.32 12.77
N ARG A 94 5.59 -7.73 13.98
CA ARG A 94 5.49 -9.13 14.44
C ARG A 94 4.04 -9.55 14.65
N ASP A 95 3.26 -8.73 15.35
CA ASP A 95 1.83 -9.03 15.58
C ASP A 95 1.08 -9.14 14.25
N ALA A 96 1.42 -8.30 13.28
CA ALA A 96 0.89 -8.41 11.91
C ALA A 96 1.30 -9.74 11.24
N MET A 97 2.56 -10.14 11.34
CA MET A 97 3.05 -11.41 10.79
C MET A 97 2.36 -12.61 11.46
N ASP A 98 2.17 -12.59 12.78
CA ASP A 98 1.47 -13.64 13.52
C ASP A 98 0.00 -13.75 13.08
N PHE A 99 -0.69 -12.61 12.89
CA PHE A 99 -2.06 -12.57 12.37
C PHE A 99 -2.16 -13.09 10.93
N ILE A 100 -1.25 -12.67 10.07
CA ILE A 100 -1.19 -13.07 8.66
C ILE A 100 -0.86 -14.56 8.54
N SER A 101 0.14 -15.02 9.28
CA SER A 101 0.71 -16.39 9.21
C SER A 101 1.19 -16.76 7.80
N PRO A 102 2.10 -15.97 7.18
CA PRO A 102 2.49 -16.18 5.79
C PRO A 102 3.19 -17.52 5.57
N SER A 103 3.10 -18.08 4.35
CA SER A 103 3.78 -19.33 3.98
C SER A 103 5.29 -19.27 4.19
N VAL A 104 5.87 -18.09 3.98
CA VAL A 104 7.30 -17.82 4.18
C VAL A 104 7.47 -16.43 4.79
N GLU A 105 8.23 -16.37 5.87
CA GLU A 105 8.64 -15.12 6.49
C GLU A 105 10.07 -14.77 6.11
N ALA A 106 10.33 -13.50 5.83
CA ALA A 106 11.67 -12.98 5.62
C ALA A 106 11.84 -11.61 6.28
N ALA A 107 13.05 -11.27 6.68
CA ALA A 107 13.41 -9.96 7.17
C ALA A 107 14.72 -9.51 6.53
N ILE A 108 14.68 -8.39 5.82
CA ILE A 108 15.84 -7.84 5.13
C ILE A 108 16.06 -6.39 5.58
N ASN A 109 17.18 -6.12 6.25
CA ASN A 109 17.55 -4.77 6.63
C ASN A 109 17.99 -3.96 5.40
N ILE A 110 17.21 -2.96 5.03
CA ILE A 110 17.49 -2.12 3.85
C ILE A 110 18.51 -1.00 4.11
N LYS A 111 18.85 -0.71 5.38
CA LYS A 111 19.69 0.42 5.74
C LYS A 111 21.04 0.45 5.03
N PRO A 112 21.81 -0.65 4.95
CA PRO A 112 23.11 -0.62 4.27
C PRO A 112 23.03 -0.20 2.80
N ALA A 113 21.99 -0.65 2.09
CA ALA A 113 21.82 -0.33 0.67
C ALA A 113 21.38 1.12 0.47
N VAL A 114 20.41 1.61 1.28
CA VAL A 114 19.97 3.01 1.24
C VAL A 114 21.12 3.95 1.58
N ASP A 115 21.85 3.69 2.66
CA ASP A 115 22.96 4.56 3.09
C ASP A 115 24.07 4.61 2.04
N ALA A 116 24.38 3.49 1.39
CA ALA A 116 25.36 3.45 0.31
C ALA A 116 24.91 4.29 -0.89
N GLY A 117 23.63 4.21 -1.28
CA GLY A 117 23.07 5.02 -2.35
C GLY A 117 23.07 6.52 -2.04
N VAL A 118 22.62 6.88 -0.83
CA VAL A 118 22.63 8.29 -0.36
C VAL A 118 24.06 8.83 -0.34
N LYS A 119 25.02 8.05 0.16
CA LYS A 119 26.42 8.45 0.17
C LYS A 119 26.98 8.68 -1.24
N ALA A 120 26.69 7.79 -2.18
CA ALA A 120 27.17 7.93 -3.56
C ALA A 120 26.62 9.20 -4.23
N LEU A 121 25.37 9.60 -3.93
CA LEU A 121 24.77 10.84 -4.40
C LEU A 121 25.47 12.07 -3.77
N ALA A 122 25.69 12.05 -2.46
CA ALA A 122 26.39 13.11 -1.74
C ALA A 122 27.84 13.30 -2.24
N ASP A 123 28.59 12.21 -2.44
CA ASP A 123 29.94 12.23 -3.01
C ASP A 123 29.96 12.83 -4.43
N SER A 124 28.80 12.82 -5.12
CA SER A 124 28.61 13.42 -6.45
C SER A 124 28.01 14.83 -6.42
N GLY A 125 27.84 15.42 -5.23
CA GLY A 125 27.32 16.78 -5.04
C GLY A 125 25.82 16.89 -4.91
N TYR A 126 25.09 15.77 -4.71
CA TYR A 126 23.63 15.75 -4.53
C TYR A 126 23.27 15.43 -3.06
N GLU A 127 23.17 16.47 -2.25
CA GLU A 127 22.71 16.34 -0.85
C GLU A 127 21.17 16.18 -0.82
N LEU A 128 20.70 15.02 -0.36
CA LEU A 128 19.27 14.74 -0.29
C LEU A 128 18.66 15.30 0.99
N SER A 129 17.50 15.97 0.88
CA SER A 129 16.66 16.26 2.04
C SER A 129 16.14 14.98 2.70
N ASP A 130 15.70 15.06 3.97
CA ASP A 130 15.17 13.91 4.68
C ASP A 130 13.94 13.31 3.97
N PHE A 131 13.04 14.14 3.46
CA PHE A 131 11.91 13.70 2.63
C PHE A 131 12.36 12.90 1.39
N VAL A 132 13.39 13.33 0.68
CA VAL A 132 13.89 12.60 -0.50
C VAL A 132 14.58 11.31 -0.08
N ARG A 133 15.28 11.30 1.06
CA ARG A 133 15.86 10.07 1.64
C ARG A 133 14.77 9.06 2.04
N GLY A 134 13.62 9.55 2.54
CA GLY A 134 12.42 8.73 2.76
C GLY A 134 11.96 8.02 1.49
N ASN A 135 11.91 8.74 0.37
CA ASN A 135 11.57 8.11 -0.92
C ASN A 135 12.60 7.04 -1.36
N GLU A 136 13.88 7.22 -1.05
CA GLU A 136 14.91 6.19 -1.33
C GLU A 136 14.71 4.94 -0.46
N LYS A 137 14.29 5.09 0.80
CA LYS A 137 13.90 3.94 1.64
C LYS A 137 12.73 3.18 1.02
N ALA A 138 11.68 3.86 0.55
CA ALA A 138 10.54 3.23 -0.11
C ALA A 138 10.95 2.50 -1.40
N ARG A 139 11.82 3.10 -2.22
CA ARG A 139 12.34 2.47 -3.45
C ARG A 139 13.22 1.27 -3.17
N GLU A 140 14.02 1.30 -2.12
CA GLU A 140 14.82 0.13 -1.73
C GLU A 140 13.92 -1.03 -1.27
N ARG A 141 12.85 -0.74 -0.51
CA ARG A 141 11.84 -1.75 -0.15
C ARG A 141 11.19 -2.37 -1.39
N MET A 142 10.79 -1.56 -2.35
CA MET A 142 10.26 -2.03 -3.63
C MET A 142 11.27 -2.93 -4.36
N LYS A 143 12.51 -2.49 -4.52
CA LYS A 143 13.56 -3.25 -5.19
C LYS A 143 13.77 -4.64 -4.58
N VAL A 144 13.77 -4.74 -3.25
CA VAL A 144 13.90 -6.02 -2.54
C VAL A 144 12.70 -6.94 -2.83
N GLN A 145 11.48 -6.42 -2.79
CA GLN A 145 10.27 -7.19 -3.09
C GLN A 145 10.29 -7.75 -4.52
N TYR A 146 10.64 -6.94 -5.51
CA TYR A 146 10.76 -7.39 -6.90
C TYR A 146 11.90 -8.39 -7.10
N ALA A 147 13.01 -8.26 -6.37
CA ALA A 147 14.10 -9.23 -6.42
C ALA A 147 13.66 -10.60 -5.88
N ILE A 148 12.89 -10.62 -4.78
CA ILE A 148 12.33 -11.87 -4.22
C ILE A 148 11.29 -12.45 -5.20
N ALA A 149 10.39 -11.64 -5.74
CA ALA A 149 9.39 -12.08 -6.70
C ALA A 149 10.04 -12.72 -7.94
N ALA A 150 11.04 -12.07 -8.51
CA ALA A 150 11.78 -12.62 -9.65
C ALA A 150 12.48 -13.96 -9.32
N HIS A 151 13.08 -14.07 -8.12
CA HIS A 151 13.75 -15.28 -7.66
C HIS A 151 12.77 -16.45 -7.44
N THR A 152 11.57 -16.15 -6.97
CA THR A 152 10.55 -17.16 -6.60
C THR A 152 9.51 -17.43 -7.71
N GLY A 153 9.66 -16.80 -8.87
CA GLY A 153 8.69 -16.90 -9.97
C GLY A 153 7.34 -16.28 -9.61
N GLY A 154 7.34 -15.19 -8.88
CA GLY A 154 6.15 -14.55 -8.33
C GLY A 154 5.90 -13.13 -8.81
N VAL A 155 4.95 -12.49 -8.17
CA VAL A 155 4.54 -11.09 -8.39
C VAL A 155 4.48 -10.32 -7.08
N VAL A 156 4.69 -9.00 -7.16
CA VAL A 156 4.62 -8.08 -6.03
C VAL A 156 3.18 -7.60 -5.85
N LEU A 157 2.68 -7.66 -4.62
CA LEU A 157 1.41 -7.05 -4.23
C LEU A 157 1.64 -5.64 -3.71
N GLY A 158 0.77 -4.72 -4.09
CA GLY A 158 0.75 -3.32 -3.64
C GLY A 158 -0.46 -3.04 -2.76
N THR A 159 -0.25 -2.21 -1.76
CA THR A 159 -1.27 -1.83 -0.77
C THR A 159 -2.05 -0.58 -1.15
N ASP A 160 -1.77 0.01 -2.31
CA ASP A 160 -2.44 1.24 -2.76
C ASP A 160 -3.95 1.09 -2.77
N HIS A 161 -4.63 1.98 -2.09
CA HIS A 161 -6.08 2.04 -1.98
C HIS A 161 -6.60 3.43 -2.36
N ALA A 162 -7.92 3.60 -2.48
CA ALA A 162 -8.51 4.82 -3.03
C ALA A 162 -8.13 6.11 -2.26
N ALA A 163 -7.98 6.05 -0.94
CA ALA A 163 -7.59 7.23 -0.16
C ALA A 163 -6.14 7.66 -0.45
N GLU A 164 -5.22 6.71 -0.65
CA GLU A 164 -3.84 6.99 -1.08
C GLU A 164 -3.78 7.44 -2.53
N ALA A 165 -4.54 6.81 -3.42
CA ALA A 165 -4.64 7.21 -4.82
C ALA A 165 -5.19 8.63 -4.97
N LEU A 166 -6.21 9.01 -4.18
CA LEU A 166 -6.81 10.34 -4.15
C LEU A 166 -5.79 11.41 -3.75
N THR A 167 -5.05 11.14 -2.69
CA THR A 167 -4.11 12.11 -2.10
C THR A 167 -2.72 12.07 -2.72
N GLY A 168 -2.38 10.98 -3.42
CA GLY A 168 -1.02 10.71 -3.89
C GLY A 168 -0.04 10.42 -2.76
N PHE A 169 -0.53 9.92 -1.62
CA PHE A 169 0.29 9.70 -0.43
C PHE A 169 1.07 8.38 -0.49
N TYR A 170 1.92 8.27 -1.49
CA TYR A 170 2.85 7.16 -1.70
C TYR A 170 4.04 7.63 -2.52
N THR A 171 5.13 6.87 -2.50
CA THR A 171 6.31 7.14 -3.31
C THR A 171 6.15 6.51 -4.69
N LYS A 172 6.13 7.35 -5.73
CA LYS A 172 6.12 6.88 -7.12
C LYS A 172 7.33 5.97 -7.38
N HIS A 173 7.09 4.75 -7.86
CA HIS A 173 8.11 3.72 -8.04
C HIS A 173 8.81 3.29 -6.73
N GLY A 174 8.14 3.47 -5.59
CA GLY A 174 8.48 2.91 -4.30
C GLY A 174 7.37 1.94 -3.87
N ASP A 175 6.69 2.27 -2.78
CA ASP A 175 5.50 1.55 -2.31
C ASP A 175 4.35 1.55 -3.32
N GLY A 176 4.22 2.61 -4.15
CA GLY A 176 3.25 2.65 -5.25
C GLY A 176 3.61 1.80 -6.48
N ALA A 177 4.67 0.98 -6.43
CA ALA A 177 5.01 0.06 -7.50
C ALA A 177 4.63 -1.38 -7.14
N ALA A 178 3.76 -1.97 -7.94
CA ALA A 178 3.29 -3.34 -7.74
C ALA A 178 2.88 -3.97 -9.08
N ASP A 179 2.76 -5.29 -9.10
CA ASP A 179 2.16 -6.03 -10.22
C ASP A 179 0.65 -6.14 -10.05
N LEU A 180 0.18 -6.24 -8.80
CA LEU A 180 -1.24 -6.31 -8.44
C LEU A 180 -1.52 -5.36 -7.29
N ALA A 181 -2.62 -4.63 -7.38
CA ALA A 181 -3.11 -3.71 -6.34
C ALA A 181 -4.53 -4.11 -5.91
N PRO A 182 -4.70 -5.18 -5.11
CA PRO A 182 -6.03 -5.70 -4.76
C PRO A 182 -6.90 -4.72 -3.99
N LEU A 183 -6.32 -3.85 -3.16
CA LEU A 183 -7.06 -2.91 -2.33
C LEU A 183 -7.59 -1.68 -3.09
N THR A 184 -7.35 -1.60 -4.42
CA THR A 184 -7.90 -0.52 -5.26
C THR A 184 -9.42 -0.43 -5.08
N GLY A 185 -9.91 0.78 -4.87
CA GLY A 185 -11.34 1.04 -4.65
C GLY A 185 -11.77 1.05 -3.18
N LEU A 186 -10.96 0.57 -2.25
CA LEU A 186 -11.25 0.68 -0.83
C LEU A 186 -10.81 2.04 -0.27
N ASN A 187 -11.57 2.56 0.69
CA ASN A 187 -11.13 3.65 1.54
C ASN A 187 -10.54 3.11 2.87
N LYS A 188 -10.01 3.99 3.71
CA LYS A 188 -9.34 3.59 4.96
C LYS A 188 -10.31 2.96 5.97
N ARG A 189 -11.52 3.47 6.04
CA ARG A 189 -12.61 2.96 6.89
C ARG A 189 -13.02 1.54 6.47
N GLN A 190 -13.20 1.32 5.18
CA GLN A 190 -13.53 0.02 4.62
C GLN A 190 -12.43 -1.02 4.88
N GLY A 191 -11.16 -0.66 4.71
CA GLY A 191 -10.03 -1.53 5.10
C GLY A 191 -10.09 -1.93 6.57
N ARG A 192 -10.47 -1.01 7.46
CA ARG A 192 -10.67 -1.28 8.90
C ARG A 192 -11.84 -2.26 9.15
N GLU A 193 -12.94 -2.11 8.39
CA GLU A 193 -14.08 -3.02 8.48
C GLU A 193 -13.71 -4.45 8.06
N LEU A 194 -12.91 -4.59 7.00
CA LEU A 194 -12.40 -5.90 6.56
C LEU A 194 -11.47 -6.52 7.60
N MET A 195 -10.58 -5.73 8.23
CA MET A 195 -9.71 -6.22 9.31
C MET A 195 -10.54 -6.76 10.49
N LYS A 196 -11.60 -6.04 10.90
CA LYS A 196 -12.54 -6.50 11.95
C LYS A 196 -13.24 -7.81 11.56
N TYR A 197 -13.74 -7.89 10.34
CA TYR A 197 -14.38 -9.08 9.80
C TYR A 197 -13.45 -10.31 9.82
N LEU A 198 -12.19 -10.12 9.47
CA LEU A 198 -11.14 -11.13 9.46
C LEU A 198 -10.65 -11.53 10.86
N GLY A 199 -11.16 -10.89 11.92
CA GLY A 199 -10.82 -11.21 13.30
C GLY A 199 -9.49 -10.65 13.78
N ALA A 200 -8.99 -9.58 13.15
CA ALA A 200 -7.78 -8.90 13.60
C ALA A 200 -7.98 -8.27 14.97
N SER A 201 -6.91 -8.23 15.78
CA SER A 201 -6.90 -7.51 17.06
C SER A 201 -7.00 -6.00 16.82
N ALA A 202 -7.69 -5.28 17.71
CA ALA A 202 -7.98 -3.85 17.56
C ALA A 202 -6.73 -3.00 17.30
N HIS A 203 -5.62 -3.29 17.99
CA HIS A 203 -4.37 -2.54 17.83
C HIS A 203 -3.80 -2.56 16.41
N LEU A 204 -4.09 -3.60 15.60
CA LEU A 204 -3.61 -3.71 14.22
C LEU A 204 -4.36 -2.80 13.23
N TYR A 205 -5.57 -2.33 13.57
CA TYR A 205 -6.36 -1.46 12.69
C TYR A 205 -6.79 -0.13 13.34
N GLU A 206 -6.52 0.07 14.62
CA GLU A 206 -6.75 1.34 15.33
C GLU A 206 -5.47 2.17 15.47
N LYS A 207 -4.31 1.61 15.09
CA LYS A 207 -3.04 2.34 15.06
C LYS A 207 -3.18 3.57 14.18
N ILE A 208 -2.69 4.72 14.68
CA ILE A 208 -2.62 5.95 13.88
C ILE A 208 -1.70 5.69 12.69
N PRO A 209 -2.17 5.91 11.44
CA PRO A 209 -1.33 5.74 10.26
C PRO A 209 -0.13 6.69 10.30
N THR A 210 1.06 6.14 10.13
CA THR A 210 2.31 6.89 10.08
C THR A 210 3.18 6.34 8.95
N ALA A 211 3.71 7.22 8.11
CA ALA A 211 4.74 6.86 7.15
C ALA A 211 6.11 7.02 7.85
N ASP A 212 6.71 5.91 8.33
CA ASP A 212 8.04 5.91 8.93
C ASP A 212 9.13 6.04 7.84
N LEU A 213 9.12 7.17 7.13
CA LEU A 213 10.07 7.48 6.06
C LEU A 213 11.08 8.56 6.47
N GLU A 214 10.63 9.62 7.15
CA GLU A 214 11.47 10.75 7.54
C GLU A 214 12.15 10.47 8.89
N SER A 215 13.47 10.67 8.96
CA SER A 215 14.26 10.44 10.17
C SER A 215 14.21 11.63 11.13
N ASP A 216 14.04 12.84 10.59
CA ASP A 216 13.99 14.08 11.37
C ASP A 216 12.62 14.30 12.05
N LYS A 217 11.57 13.61 11.56
CA LYS A 217 10.21 13.64 12.10
C LYS A 217 9.66 12.20 12.18
N PRO A 218 10.20 11.38 13.09
CA PRO A 218 9.75 10.02 13.24
C PRO A 218 8.29 10.01 13.69
N LEU A 219 7.49 9.11 13.12
CA LEU A 219 6.08 8.91 13.46
C LEU A 219 5.16 10.13 13.21
N LEU A 220 5.53 11.02 12.27
CA LEU A 220 4.60 12.05 11.79
C LEU A 220 3.34 11.34 11.25
N SER A 221 2.16 11.74 11.73
CA SER A 221 0.92 11.14 11.25
C SER A 221 0.66 11.52 9.80
N ASP A 222 0.07 10.60 9.04
CA ASP A 222 -0.32 10.83 7.65
C ASP A 222 -1.24 12.05 7.54
N GLU A 223 -2.19 12.20 8.48
CA GLU A 223 -3.16 13.31 8.49
C GLU A 223 -2.49 14.67 8.68
N GLU A 224 -1.44 14.73 9.51
CA GLU A 224 -0.67 15.97 9.70
C GLU A 224 0.12 16.32 8.42
N ALA A 225 0.70 15.33 7.76
CA ALA A 225 1.42 15.52 6.50
C ALA A 225 0.47 15.91 5.36
N LEU A 226 -0.72 15.31 5.30
CA LEU A 226 -1.74 15.58 4.30
C LEU A 226 -2.44 16.93 4.53
N GLY A 227 -2.59 17.38 5.78
CA GLY A 227 -3.39 18.54 6.15
C GLY A 227 -4.90 18.31 5.98
N VAL A 228 -5.33 17.05 6.04
CA VAL A 228 -6.73 16.61 6.00
C VAL A 228 -6.83 15.24 6.66
N THR A 229 -7.94 14.97 7.37
CA THR A 229 -8.14 13.70 8.08
C THR A 229 -8.61 12.58 7.15
N TYR A 230 -8.31 11.33 7.49
CA TYR A 230 -8.86 10.17 6.79
C TYR A 230 -10.39 10.11 6.89
N GLU A 231 -10.99 10.61 7.98
CA GLU A 231 -12.45 10.72 8.10
C GLU A 231 -13.03 11.59 6.97
N HIS A 232 -12.45 12.76 6.70
CA HIS A 232 -12.88 13.62 5.61
C HIS A 232 -12.61 13.02 4.23
N ILE A 233 -11.48 12.33 4.06
CA ILE A 233 -11.13 11.65 2.80
C ILE A 233 -12.15 10.53 2.52
N ASP A 234 -12.44 9.71 3.53
CA ASP A 234 -13.38 8.59 3.40
C ASP A 234 -14.80 9.09 3.16
N ASP A 235 -15.25 10.12 3.89
CA ASP A 235 -16.56 10.74 3.65
C ASP A 235 -16.67 11.34 2.24
N PHE A 236 -15.60 11.97 1.73
CA PHE A 236 -15.55 12.44 0.36
C PHE A 236 -15.70 11.28 -0.65
N LEU A 237 -14.96 10.20 -0.45
CA LEU A 237 -14.97 9.02 -1.31
C LEU A 237 -16.29 8.24 -1.25
N GLU A 238 -17.01 8.31 -0.14
CA GLU A 238 -18.36 7.74 0.03
C GLU A 238 -19.48 8.68 -0.50
N GLY A 239 -19.12 9.80 -1.10
CA GLY A 239 -20.07 10.74 -1.69
C GLY A 239 -20.77 11.66 -0.69
N LYS A 240 -20.29 11.72 0.55
CA LYS A 240 -20.81 12.58 1.62
C LYS A 240 -20.26 14.01 1.49
N SER A 241 -20.90 14.94 2.18
CA SER A 241 -20.41 16.31 2.30
C SER A 241 -19.26 16.40 3.29
N VAL A 242 -18.22 17.16 2.94
CA VAL A 242 -17.10 17.48 3.81
C VAL A 242 -16.97 19.00 4.00
N PRO A 243 -16.28 19.48 5.07
CA PRO A 243 -15.99 20.90 5.24
C PRO A 243 -15.29 21.49 4.02
N GLY A 244 -15.60 22.75 3.67
CA GLY A 244 -15.06 23.40 2.47
C GLY A 244 -13.53 23.42 2.41
N GLU A 245 -12.85 23.61 3.55
CA GLU A 245 -11.40 23.57 3.64
C GLU A 245 -10.84 22.16 3.32
N ALA A 246 -11.48 21.12 3.85
CA ALA A 246 -11.11 19.73 3.56
C ALA A 246 -11.35 19.40 2.08
N TYR A 247 -12.46 19.86 1.50
CA TYR A 247 -12.76 19.69 0.08
C TYR A 247 -11.69 20.31 -0.82
N GLU A 248 -11.33 21.58 -0.60
CA GLU A 248 -10.31 22.25 -1.42
C GLU A 248 -8.91 21.62 -1.21
N ARG A 249 -8.62 21.12 -0.01
CA ARG A 249 -7.37 20.38 0.24
C ARG A 249 -7.34 19.06 -0.53
N ILE A 250 -8.38 18.25 -0.46
CA ILE A 250 -8.53 16.99 -1.20
C ILE A 250 -8.36 17.23 -2.71
N LYS A 251 -9.07 18.20 -3.24
CA LYS A 251 -9.00 18.59 -4.66
C LYS A 251 -7.57 18.99 -5.06
N THR A 252 -6.89 19.75 -4.24
CA THR A 252 -5.49 20.17 -4.48
C THR A 252 -4.57 18.95 -4.55
N LEU A 253 -4.67 18.03 -3.57
CA LEU A 253 -3.88 16.80 -3.53
C LEU A 253 -4.14 15.92 -4.76
N TYR A 254 -5.42 15.76 -5.14
CA TYR A 254 -5.81 14.96 -6.29
C TYR A 254 -5.15 15.46 -7.58
N TYR A 255 -5.22 16.76 -7.88
CA TYR A 255 -4.61 17.30 -9.09
C TYR A 255 -3.08 17.28 -9.05
N GLN A 256 -2.46 17.61 -7.91
CA GLN A 256 -1.01 17.61 -7.78
C GLN A 256 -0.40 16.21 -7.93
N SER A 257 -1.14 15.18 -7.55
CA SER A 257 -0.70 13.78 -7.60
C SER A 257 -1.08 13.05 -8.89
N GLN A 258 -1.75 13.69 -9.85
CA GLN A 258 -2.23 13.06 -11.09
C GLN A 258 -1.15 12.23 -11.78
N HIS A 259 0.07 12.77 -11.90
CA HIS A 259 1.19 12.07 -12.52
C HIS A 259 1.59 10.75 -11.83
N LYS A 260 1.12 10.50 -10.61
CA LYS A 260 1.38 9.24 -9.88
C LYS A 260 0.40 8.15 -10.28
N ARG A 261 -0.84 8.53 -10.64
CA ARG A 261 -1.89 7.62 -11.11
C ARG A 261 -1.77 7.31 -12.61
N ASP A 262 -1.22 8.24 -13.37
CA ASP A 262 -1.09 8.09 -14.82
C ASP A 262 0.08 7.17 -15.19
N LEU A 263 -0.10 6.44 -16.28
CA LEU A 263 1.02 5.77 -16.97
C LEU A 263 2.05 6.82 -17.42
N PRO A 264 3.30 6.42 -17.68
CA PRO A 264 4.30 7.36 -18.17
C PRO A 264 3.80 8.12 -19.39
N TYR A 265 3.84 9.45 -19.31
CA TYR A 265 3.46 10.30 -20.44
C TYR A 265 4.42 10.12 -21.62
N ASN A 266 3.87 10.11 -22.79
CA ASN A 266 4.60 10.09 -24.03
C ASN A 266 3.90 11.01 -25.05
N ARG A 267 4.46 11.14 -26.26
CA ARG A 267 3.93 12.06 -27.29
C ARG A 267 2.50 11.74 -27.77
N TYR A 268 1.93 10.60 -27.39
CA TYR A 268 0.60 10.18 -27.81
C TYR A 268 -0.45 10.28 -26.72
N ASN A 269 -0.06 10.41 -25.44
CA ASN A 269 -0.98 10.42 -24.30
C ASN A 269 -0.78 11.62 -23.36
N LEU A 270 -0.04 12.66 -23.77
CA LEU A 270 0.09 13.88 -22.99
C LEU A 270 -1.28 14.60 -22.99
N PRO A 271 -1.89 14.88 -21.81
CA PRO A 271 -3.10 15.68 -21.73
C PRO A 271 -2.86 17.09 -22.32
N VAL A 272 -3.79 17.59 -23.12
CA VAL A 272 -3.74 18.92 -23.74
C VAL A 272 -4.42 19.95 -22.84
#